data_d05ea294e0da1d2cec1f53340509d2f5
#
_entry.id   d05ea294e0da1d2cec1f53340509d2f5
#
_cell.length_a   1.000
_cell.length_b   1.000
_cell.length_c   1.000
_cell.angle_alpha   90.00
_cell.angle_beta   90.00
_cell.angle_gamma   90.00
#
_symmetry.space_group_name_H-M   'P 1'
#
loop_
_entity.id
_entity.type
_entity.pdbx_description
1 polymer ?
#
loop_
_entity_poly.entity_id
_entity_poly.type
_entity_poly.pdbx_seq_one_letter_code
_entity_poly.pdbx_strand_id
1 'polypeptide(L)'
;MNPTARYVIEAVYPAAALLLPPAMNTPAAWRMLTAIGLQESRFRHRAQVLGPARGFWQFERGGGVVAVLRHEASRDAARDVLTRLCYADTSPQKIHAALEHNDVLAACFARLLLWTAARPLPTAPSAGGEPYLATWRPG
;
A
#
# COMPACT_ATOMS: atom_id res chain seq x y z
N MET A 1 12.30 7.26 -16.15
CA MET A 1 11.46 6.65 -15.10
C MET A 1 11.27 5.16 -15.40
N ASN A 2 11.30 4.35 -14.35
CA ASN A 2 10.98 2.93 -14.42
C ASN A 2 9.59 2.73 -15.05
N PRO A 3 9.45 1.93 -16.11
CA PRO A 3 8.14 1.74 -16.77
C PRO A 3 7.04 1.19 -15.84
N THR A 4 7.40 0.34 -14.91
CA THR A 4 6.43 -0.21 -13.95
C THR A 4 6.00 0.86 -12.94
N ALA A 5 6.92 1.70 -12.48
CA ALA A 5 6.56 2.84 -11.62
C ALA A 5 5.60 3.79 -12.34
N ARG A 6 5.82 4.02 -13.63
CA ARG A 6 4.93 4.83 -14.45
C ARG A 6 3.53 4.23 -14.53
N TYR A 7 3.44 2.93 -14.76
CA TYR A 7 2.16 2.22 -14.75
C TYR A 7 1.46 2.36 -13.41
N VAL A 8 2.18 2.23 -12.30
CA VAL A 8 1.60 2.40 -10.96
C VAL A 8 1.02 3.80 -10.79
N ILE A 9 1.77 4.83 -11.18
CA ILE A 9 1.34 6.21 -11.03
C ILE A 9 0.15 6.53 -11.96
N GLU A 10 0.19 6.08 -13.19
CA GLU A 10 -0.79 6.47 -14.22
C GLU A 10 -2.06 5.61 -14.19
N ALA A 11 -1.99 4.36 -13.75
CA ALA A 11 -3.12 3.43 -13.78
C ALA A 11 -3.54 2.94 -12.39
N VAL A 12 -2.60 2.53 -11.56
CA VAL A 12 -2.93 1.89 -10.27
C VAL A 12 -3.44 2.90 -9.26
N TYR A 13 -2.73 4.01 -9.07
CA TYR A 13 -3.15 5.02 -8.08
C TYR A 13 -4.52 5.62 -8.38
N PRO A 14 -4.84 6.02 -9.61
CA PRO A 14 -6.19 6.51 -9.90
C PRO A 14 -7.29 5.49 -9.59
N ALA A 15 -7.06 4.22 -9.89
CA ALA A 15 -8.02 3.16 -9.57
C ALA A 15 -8.15 2.97 -8.05
N ALA A 16 -7.04 2.96 -7.32
CA ALA A 16 -7.06 2.85 -5.87
C ALA A 16 -7.78 4.05 -5.22
N ALA A 17 -7.56 5.25 -5.74
CA ALA A 17 -8.20 6.47 -5.22
C ALA A 17 -9.72 6.39 -5.29
N LEU A 18 -10.27 5.73 -6.32
CA LEU A 18 -11.72 5.55 -6.45
C LEU A 18 -12.31 4.62 -5.37
N LEU A 19 -11.49 3.77 -4.78
CA LEU A 19 -11.91 2.79 -3.78
C LEU A 19 -11.71 3.29 -2.35
N LEU A 20 -10.93 4.34 -2.17
CA LEU A 20 -10.55 4.86 -0.85
C LEU A 20 -11.34 6.13 -0.51
N PRO A 21 -11.48 6.48 0.78
CA PRO A 21 -12.06 7.75 1.17
C PRO A 21 -11.34 8.93 0.50
N PRO A 22 -12.07 9.97 0.06
CA PRO A 22 -11.47 11.11 -0.64
C PRO A 22 -10.33 11.80 0.11
N ALA A 23 -10.39 11.83 1.44
CA ALA A 23 -9.34 12.43 2.27
C ALA A 23 -7.98 11.73 2.11
N MET A 24 -7.97 10.49 1.67
CA MET A 24 -6.75 9.72 1.46
C MET A 24 -6.09 9.99 0.10
N ASN A 25 -6.83 10.60 -0.83
CA ASN A 25 -6.35 10.87 -2.19
C ASN A 25 -5.59 12.20 -2.24
N THR A 26 -4.32 12.18 -1.87
CA THR A 26 -3.46 13.37 -1.90
C THR A 26 -2.19 13.11 -2.69
N PRO A 27 -1.69 14.12 -3.44
CA PRO A 27 -0.42 13.94 -4.17
C PRO A 27 0.76 13.57 -3.25
N ALA A 28 0.80 14.12 -2.05
CA ALA A 28 1.86 13.81 -1.07
C ALA A 28 1.86 12.32 -0.71
N ALA A 29 0.68 11.72 -0.52
CA ALA A 29 0.58 10.30 -0.20
C ALA A 29 1.09 9.42 -1.34
N TRP A 30 0.68 9.71 -2.57
CA TRP A 30 1.10 8.91 -3.71
C TRP A 30 2.59 9.04 -4.00
N ARG A 31 3.17 10.24 -3.80
CA ARG A 31 4.63 10.42 -3.90
C ARG A 31 5.36 9.59 -2.85
N MET A 32 4.86 9.58 -1.62
CA MET A 32 5.45 8.78 -0.55
C MET A 32 5.39 7.29 -0.87
N LEU A 33 4.24 6.81 -1.34
CA LEU A 33 4.09 5.41 -1.71
C LEU A 33 4.99 5.02 -2.88
N THR A 34 5.22 5.93 -3.82
CA THR A 34 6.17 5.68 -4.91
C THR A 34 7.58 5.51 -4.36
N ALA A 35 8.01 6.37 -3.44
CA ALA A 35 9.32 6.26 -2.81
C ALA A 35 9.46 4.95 -2.03
N ILE A 36 8.42 4.56 -1.28
CA ILE A 36 8.41 3.31 -0.54
C ILE A 36 8.48 2.11 -1.48
N GLY A 37 7.68 2.10 -2.55
CA GLY A 37 7.69 1.02 -3.52
C GLY A 37 9.05 0.85 -4.21
N LEU A 38 9.70 1.96 -4.54
CA LEU A 38 11.05 1.94 -5.09
C LEU A 38 12.07 1.36 -4.11
N GLN A 39 11.94 1.69 -2.82
CA GLN A 39 12.81 1.14 -1.78
C GLN A 39 12.55 -0.34 -1.56
N GLU A 40 11.29 -0.76 -1.45
CA GLU A 40 10.93 -2.12 -1.05
C GLU A 40 11.11 -3.15 -2.16
N SER A 41 10.72 -2.81 -3.38
CA SER A 41 10.72 -3.76 -4.49
C SER A 41 11.32 -3.21 -5.78
N ARG A 42 11.62 -1.92 -5.84
CA ARG A 42 11.98 -1.18 -7.07
C ARG A 42 10.91 -1.32 -8.15
N PHE A 43 9.68 -1.66 -7.74
CA PHE A 43 8.59 -2.02 -8.65
C PHE A 43 8.98 -3.13 -9.64
N ARG A 44 9.83 -4.05 -9.21
CA ARG A 44 10.27 -5.21 -10.02
C ARG A 44 9.69 -6.52 -9.53
N HIS A 45 9.41 -6.63 -8.22
CA HIS A 45 8.98 -7.87 -7.60
C HIS A 45 7.66 -7.68 -6.87
N ARG A 46 6.69 -8.52 -7.20
CA ARG A 46 5.41 -8.62 -6.49
C ARG A 46 5.44 -9.68 -5.39
N ALA A 47 6.48 -10.49 -5.37
CA ALA A 47 6.76 -11.45 -4.32
C ALA A 47 8.23 -11.32 -3.95
N GLN A 48 8.51 -11.33 -2.63
CA GLN A 48 9.89 -11.28 -2.15
C GLN A 48 10.63 -12.53 -2.62
N VAL A 49 11.85 -12.34 -3.16
CA VAL A 49 12.68 -13.47 -3.56
C VAL A 49 13.06 -14.24 -2.30
N LEU A 50 12.67 -15.52 -2.25
CA LEU A 50 12.92 -16.42 -1.13
C LEU A 50 12.39 -15.90 0.21
N GLY A 51 11.29 -15.15 0.19
CA GLY A 51 10.75 -14.57 1.41
C GLY A 51 9.22 -14.42 1.38
N PRO A 52 8.62 -14.04 2.53
CA PRO A 52 7.16 -14.03 2.70
C PRO A 52 6.47 -12.76 2.19
N ALA A 53 7.19 -11.67 1.93
CA ALA A 53 6.55 -10.40 1.58
C ALA A 53 5.90 -10.44 0.19
N ARG A 54 4.75 -9.80 0.04
CA ARG A 54 3.96 -9.79 -1.20
C ARG A 54 3.52 -8.37 -1.58
N GLY A 55 3.34 -8.19 -2.88
CA GLY A 55 2.99 -6.91 -3.49
C GLY A 55 4.20 -5.99 -3.62
N PHE A 56 4.06 -4.93 -4.43
CA PHE A 56 5.16 -3.97 -4.65
C PHE A 56 5.64 -3.30 -3.37
N TRP A 57 4.79 -3.19 -2.35
CA TRP A 57 5.12 -2.56 -1.06
C TRP A 57 5.55 -3.58 0.00
N GLN A 58 5.71 -4.84 -0.38
CA GLN A 58 6.31 -5.93 0.40
C GLN A 58 5.63 -6.16 1.76
N PHE A 59 4.34 -6.41 1.72
CA PHE A 59 3.54 -6.72 2.90
C PHE A 59 3.79 -8.15 3.39
N GLU A 60 3.92 -8.30 4.70
CA GLU A 60 3.87 -9.61 5.37
C GLU A 60 2.51 -9.83 6.02
N ARG A 61 2.07 -11.08 6.07
CA ARG A 61 0.73 -11.45 6.55
C ARG A 61 0.51 -11.03 8.00
N GLY A 62 1.45 -11.34 8.89
CA GLY A 62 1.34 -11.05 10.32
C GLY A 62 1.67 -9.61 10.69
N GLY A 63 2.20 -8.83 9.75
CA GLY A 63 2.58 -7.43 9.96
C GLY A 63 1.58 -6.49 9.29
N GLY A 64 1.94 -5.96 8.13
CA GLY A 64 1.17 -4.92 7.45
C GLY A 64 -0.26 -5.32 7.10
N VAL A 65 -0.49 -6.56 6.68
CA VAL A 65 -1.85 -7.02 6.33
C VAL A 65 -2.75 -6.99 7.57
N VAL A 66 -2.32 -7.60 8.66
CA VAL A 66 -3.09 -7.62 9.91
C VAL A 66 -3.26 -6.21 10.46
N ALA A 67 -2.22 -5.39 10.38
CA ALA A 67 -2.28 -4.00 10.84
C ALA A 67 -3.40 -3.22 10.12
N VAL A 68 -3.45 -3.29 8.80
CA VAL A 68 -4.49 -2.60 8.01
C VAL A 68 -5.88 -3.12 8.34
N LEU A 69 -6.04 -4.44 8.47
CA LEU A 69 -7.33 -5.06 8.73
C LEU A 69 -7.88 -4.74 10.12
N ARG A 70 -7.02 -4.47 11.10
CA ARG A 70 -7.43 -4.33 12.50
C ARG A 70 -7.30 -2.93 13.06
N HIS A 71 -6.44 -2.09 12.50
CA HIS A 71 -6.22 -0.74 13.04
C HIS A 71 -7.50 0.09 12.96
N GLU A 72 -7.82 0.82 14.01
CA GLU A 72 -9.04 1.63 14.11
C GLU A 72 -9.17 2.64 12.96
N ALA A 73 -8.06 3.21 12.51
CA ALA A 73 -8.08 4.24 11.46
C ALA A 73 -8.23 3.67 10.04
N SER A 74 -8.01 2.37 9.82
CA SER A 74 -7.99 1.79 8.47
C SER A 74 -8.99 0.66 8.25
N ARG A 75 -9.43 -0.02 9.30
CA ARG A 75 -10.22 -1.27 9.18
C ARG A 75 -11.52 -1.11 8.38
N ASP A 76 -12.23 -0.01 8.55
CA ASP A 76 -13.51 0.19 7.86
C ASP A 76 -13.30 0.47 6.37
N ALA A 77 -12.32 1.28 6.02
CA ALA A 77 -11.95 1.53 4.64
C ALA A 77 -11.41 0.26 3.98
N ALA A 78 -10.62 -0.53 4.69
CA ALA A 78 -10.12 -1.81 4.19
C ALA A 78 -11.26 -2.76 3.86
N ARG A 79 -12.26 -2.87 4.75
CA ARG A 79 -13.44 -3.69 4.52
C ARG A 79 -14.21 -3.23 3.29
N ASP A 80 -14.38 -1.93 3.12
CA ASP A 80 -15.06 -1.37 1.96
C ASP A 80 -14.33 -1.68 0.66
N VAL A 81 -13.00 -1.51 0.63
CA VAL A 81 -12.18 -1.87 -0.53
C VAL A 81 -12.35 -3.34 -0.89
N LEU A 82 -12.26 -4.24 0.09
CA LEU A 82 -12.37 -5.67 -0.14
C LEU A 82 -13.76 -6.06 -0.68
N THR A 83 -14.81 -5.45 -0.14
CA THR A 83 -16.18 -5.67 -0.60
C THR A 83 -16.34 -5.21 -2.04
N ARG A 84 -15.85 -4.02 -2.38
CA ARG A 84 -15.97 -3.45 -3.72
C ARG A 84 -15.14 -4.22 -4.75
N LEU A 85 -14.04 -4.83 -4.34
CA LEU A 85 -13.23 -5.71 -5.19
C LEU A 85 -13.72 -7.15 -5.18
N CYS A 86 -14.84 -7.43 -4.51
CA CYS A 86 -15.51 -8.73 -4.50
C CYS A 86 -14.69 -9.86 -3.85
N TYR A 87 -13.91 -9.55 -2.82
CA TYR A 87 -13.22 -10.58 -2.03
C TYR A 87 -14.19 -11.17 -1.00
N ALA A 88 -14.62 -12.42 -1.20
CA ALA A 88 -15.50 -13.12 -0.28
C ALA A 88 -14.75 -13.57 0.99
N ASP A 89 -13.54 -14.11 0.81
CA ASP A 89 -12.68 -14.52 1.92
C ASP A 89 -11.69 -13.40 2.22
N THR A 90 -11.90 -12.72 3.36
CA THR A 90 -11.08 -11.59 3.79
C THR A 90 -10.12 -11.96 4.91
N SER A 91 -9.80 -13.25 5.07
CA SER A 91 -8.78 -13.68 6.03
C SER A 91 -7.41 -13.07 5.68
N PRO A 92 -6.56 -12.78 6.67
CA PRO A 92 -5.22 -12.25 6.40
C PRO A 92 -4.43 -13.09 5.40
N GLN A 93 -4.57 -14.40 5.45
CA GLN A 93 -3.88 -15.32 4.55
C GLN A 93 -4.30 -15.10 3.08
N LYS A 94 -5.61 -14.98 2.83
CA LYS A 94 -6.13 -14.77 1.47
C LYS A 94 -5.79 -13.39 0.94
N ILE A 95 -5.91 -12.37 1.78
CA ILE A 95 -5.56 -11.00 1.39
C ILE A 95 -4.07 -10.91 1.08
N HIS A 96 -3.21 -11.46 1.92
CA HIS A 96 -1.76 -11.47 1.69
C HIS A 96 -1.41 -12.09 0.33
N ALA A 97 -2.01 -13.24 0.00
CA ALA A 97 -1.79 -13.89 -1.29
C ALA A 97 -2.29 -13.01 -2.46
N ALA A 98 -3.42 -12.32 -2.28
CA ALA A 98 -3.99 -11.48 -3.32
C ALA A 98 -3.15 -10.25 -3.65
N LEU A 99 -2.34 -9.74 -2.70
CA LEU A 99 -1.48 -8.58 -2.92
C LEU A 99 -0.45 -8.81 -4.04
N GLU A 100 -0.03 -10.03 -4.25
CA GLU A 100 0.89 -10.37 -5.34
C GLU A 100 0.22 -10.20 -6.71
N HIS A 101 -1.07 -10.44 -6.80
CA HIS A 101 -1.80 -10.56 -8.07
C HIS A 101 -2.74 -9.39 -8.35
N ASN A 102 -2.90 -8.47 -7.44
CA ASN A 102 -3.78 -7.32 -7.59
C ASN A 102 -3.07 -6.05 -7.12
N ASP A 103 -2.51 -5.30 -8.06
CA ASP A 103 -1.75 -4.09 -7.76
C ASP A 103 -2.62 -2.98 -7.17
N VAL A 104 -3.90 -2.91 -7.55
CA VAL A 104 -4.84 -1.92 -7.01
C VAL A 104 -5.11 -2.21 -5.53
N LEU A 105 -5.35 -3.47 -5.18
CA LEU A 105 -5.50 -3.89 -3.79
C LEU A 105 -4.24 -3.58 -3.00
N ALA A 106 -3.07 -3.89 -3.55
CA ALA A 106 -1.79 -3.62 -2.92
C ALA A 106 -1.60 -2.12 -2.66
N ALA A 107 -1.95 -1.27 -3.61
CA ALA A 107 -1.88 0.19 -3.46
C ALA A 107 -2.86 0.69 -2.39
N CYS A 108 -4.07 0.14 -2.35
CA CYS A 108 -5.03 0.48 -1.30
C CYS A 108 -4.50 0.13 0.09
N PHE A 109 -3.96 -1.07 0.25
CA PHE A 109 -3.40 -1.48 1.54
C PHE A 109 -2.18 -0.66 1.93
N ALA A 110 -1.32 -0.34 0.97
CA ALA A 110 -0.17 0.53 1.24
C ALA A 110 -0.62 1.94 1.69
N ARG A 111 -1.64 2.50 1.03
CA ARG A 111 -2.19 3.80 1.43
C ARG A 111 -2.82 3.75 2.81
N LEU A 112 -3.56 2.68 3.10
CA LEU A 112 -4.19 2.49 4.41
C LEU A 112 -3.15 2.32 5.51
N LEU A 113 -2.08 1.59 5.27
CA LEU A 113 -0.99 1.47 6.25
C LEU A 113 -0.33 2.83 6.51
N LEU A 114 -0.09 3.60 5.46
CA LEU A 114 0.45 4.95 5.60
C LEU A 114 -0.51 5.86 6.39
N TRP A 115 -1.81 5.70 6.20
CA TRP A 115 -2.84 6.46 6.93
C TRP A 115 -2.80 6.20 8.43
N THR A 116 -2.37 5.02 8.85
CA THR A 116 -2.24 4.70 10.28
C THR A 116 -1.04 5.37 10.94
N ALA A 117 -0.13 5.98 10.17
CA ALA A 117 1.03 6.66 10.73
C ALA A 117 0.61 7.89 11.54
N ALA A 118 1.28 8.08 12.69
CA ALA A 118 0.91 9.11 13.64
C ALA A 118 1.38 10.51 13.28
N ARG A 119 2.05 10.71 12.15
CA ARG A 119 2.60 12.01 11.77
C ARG A 119 2.13 12.45 10.38
N PRO A 120 2.07 13.78 10.11
CA PRO A 120 1.65 14.28 8.81
C PRO A 120 2.63 13.89 7.70
N LEU A 121 2.11 13.77 6.48
CA LEU A 121 2.93 13.53 5.30
C LEU A 121 3.73 14.78 4.95
N PRO A 122 4.97 14.61 4.47
CA PRO A 122 5.76 15.74 3.99
C PRO A 122 5.12 16.34 2.72
N THR A 123 5.21 17.66 2.60
CA THR A 123 4.66 18.38 1.45
C THR A 123 5.63 18.42 0.26
N ALA A 124 6.94 18.23 0.52
CA ALA A 124 7.97 18.19 -0.52
C ALA A 124 8.59 16.80 -0.60
N PRO A 125 8.83 16.26 -1.82
CA PRO A 125 9.35 14.89 -1.96
C PRO A 125 10.66 14.61 -1.24
N SER A 126 11.55 15.60 -1.18
CA SER A 126 12.88 15.46 -0.55
C SER A 126 12.88 15.73 0.94
N ALA A 127 11.83 16.35 1.49
CA ALA A 127 11.85 16.88 2.85
C ALA A 127 11.57 15.85 3.93
N GLY A 128 10.95 14.73 3.62
CA GLY A 128 10.49 13.79 4.63
C GLY A 128 10.38 12.34 4.19
N GLY A 129 10.84 12.02 2.98
CA GLY A 129 10.76 10.66 2.47
C GLY A 129 11.53 9.67 3.33
N GLU A 130 12.74 10.05 3.72
CA GLU A 130 13.63 9.18 4.50
C GLU A 130 13.07 8.85 5.89
N PRO A 131 12.55 9.80 6.69
CA PRO A 131 11.89 9.46 7.95
C PRO A 131 10.72 8.50 7.81
N TYR A 132 9.87 8.68 6.79
CA TYR A 132 8.77 7.76 6.53
C TYR A 132 9.28 6.39 6.09
N LEU A 133 10.28 6.34 5.21
CA LEU A 133 10.90 5.09 4.78
C LEU A 133 11.50 4.34 5.96
N ALA A 134 12.18 5.05 6.86
CA ALA A 134 12.79 4.47 8.05
C ALA A 134 11.74 3.89 9.03
N THR A 135 10.53 4.45 9.04
CA THR A 135 9.46 3.99 9.92
C THR A 135 8.46 3.05 9.24
N TRP A 136 8.56 2.88 7.95
CA TRP A 136 7.69 1.96 7.21
C TRP A 136 7.90 0.52 7.70
N ARG A 137 6.83 -0.12 8.10
CA ARG A 137 6.87 -1.49 8.65
C ARG A 137 5.72 -2.30 8.04
N PRO A 138 5.88 -2.77 6.79
CA PRO A 138 4.86 -3.61 6.17
C PRO A 138 4.94 -5.07 6.66
N GLY A 139 6.04 -5.42 7.28
CA GLY A 139 6.32 -6.76 7.80
C GLY A 139 6.10 -6.99 9.28
#